data_466a9855fdf74eef786ea3a038a99c83
#
_entry.id   466a9855fdf74eef786ea3a038a99c83
#
_cell.length_a   1.000
_cell.length_b   1.000
_cell.length_c   1.000
_cell.angle_alpha   90.00
_cell.angle_beta   90.00
_cell.angle_gamma   90.00
#
_symmetry.space_group_name_H-M   'P 1'
#
loop_
_entity.id
_entity.type
_entity.pdbx_description
1 polymer ?
#
loop_
_entity_poly.entity_id
_entity_poly.type
_entity_poly.pdbx_seq_one_letter_code
_entity_poly.pdbx_strand_id
1 'polypeptide(L)'
;MKEYGLQNESNLKFEYRNIYDLSDEKFDFVFCFGVLYHLKNPYLALENLYKVTNETLIIETQGIKNDKYLNARVYEGDGFIRHSSNSLAYLLKMAGFKKVDILLDAYAPSMQITNIILKANK
;
A
#
# COMPACT_ATOMS: atom_id res chain seq x y z
N MET A 1 10.60 -17.99 -8.07
CA MET A 1 10.35 -18.72 -6.80
C MET A 1 10.92 -20.13 -6.77
N LYS A 2 11.07 -20.78 -7.90
CA LYS A 2 11.64 -22.16 -7.97
C LYS A 2 13.03 -22.26 -7.33
N GLU A 3 13.87 -21.28 -7.54
CA GLU A 3 15.24 -21.25 -7.01
C GLU A 3 15.34 -21.23 -5.47
N TYR A 4 14.27 -20.82 -4.80
CA TYR A 4 14.21 -20.79 -3.33
C TYR A 4 13.46 -21.97 -2.73
N GLY A 5 12.90 -22.88 -3.52
CA GLY A 5 12.15 -24.05 -3.08
C GLY A 5 10.82 -23.74 -2.41
N LEU A 6 10.38 -22.48 -2.34
CA LEU A 6 9.18 -22.07 -1.64
C LEU A 6 7.90 -22.62 -2.26
N GLN A 7 7.90 -22.91 -3.55
CA GLN A 7 6.75 -23.46 -4.26
C GLN A 7 6.37 -24.87 -3.78
N ASN A 8 7.25 -25.55 -3.06
CA ASN A 8 6.99 -26.90 -2.52
C ASN A 8 6.40 -26.90 -1.11
N GLU A 9 6.30 -25.72 -0.49
CA GLU A 9 5.70 -25.59 0.84
C GLU A 9 4.18 -25.69 0.73
N SER A 10 3.57 -26.64 1.44
CA SER A 10 2.13 -26.90 1.36
C SER A 10 1.25 -25.74 1.88
N ASN A 11 1.81 -24.89 2.75
CA ASN A 11 1.11 -23.74 3.31
C ASN A 11 1.38 -22.44 2.55
N LEU A 12 2.11 -22.49 1.43
CA LEU A 12 2.40 -21.35 0.58
C LEU A 12 1.72 -21.53 -0.77
N LYS A 13 1.12 -20.46 -1.25
CA LYS A 13 0.47 -20.41 -2.55
C LYS A 13 0.88 -19.15 -3.29
N PHE A 14 1.40 -19.31 -4.51
CA PHE A 14 1.81 -18.21 -5.36
C PHE A 14 0.81 -18.07 -6.51
N GLU A 15 0.30 -16.86 -6.71
CA GLU A 15 -0.69 -16.57 -7.74
C GLU A 15 -0.34 -15.31 -8.52
N TYR A 16 -0.68 -15.32 -9.79
CA TYR A 16 -0.67 -14.13 -10.64
C TYR A 16 -1.99 -13.41 -10.49
N ARG A 17 -1.98 -12.21 -9.89
CA ARG A 17 -3.21 -11.44 -9.63
C ARG A 17 -3.00 -9.97 -9.97
N ASN A 18 -4.08 -9.36 -10.46
CA ASN A 18 -4.14 -7.92 -10.64
C ASN A 18 -4.77 -7.30 -9.38
N ILE A 19 -4.09 -6.30 -8.82
CA ILE A 19 -4.59 -5.63 -7.60
C ILE A 19 -5.94 -4.93 -7.82
N TYR A 20 -6.27 -4.60 -9.07
CA TYR A 20 -7.56 -4.02 -9.41
C TYR A 20 -8.69 -5.06 -9.53
N ASP A 21 -8.33 -6.34 -9.51
CA ASP A 21 -9.28 -7.45 -9.66
C ASP A 21 -8.86 -8.61 -8.75
N LEU A 22 -8.92 -8.38 -7.45
CA LEU A 22 -8.63 -9.38 -6.43
C LEU A 22 -9.84 -10.29 -6.25
N SER A 23 -9.58 -11.56 -5.87
CA SER A 23 -10.64 -12.53 -5.57
C SER A 23 -11.43 -12.15 -4.32
N ASP A 24 -12.54 -12.85 -4.08
CA ASP A 24 -13.36 -12.68 -2.87
C ASP A 24 -12.74 -13.32 -1.63
N GLU A 25 -11.60 -14.01 -1.78
CA GLU A 25 -10.88 -14.60 -0.66
C GLU A 25 -10.40 -13.53 0.31
N LYS A 26 -10.55 -13.79 1.62
CA LYS A 26 -10.19 -12.83 2.67
C LYS A 26 -9.08 -13.38 3.53
N PHE A 27 -8.25 -12.46 4.04
CA PHE A 27 -7.09 -12.77 4.85
C PHE A 27 -7.09 -11.91 6.10
N ASP A 28 -6.68 -12.48 7.24
CA ASP A 28 -6.60 -11.74 8.50
C ASP A 28 -5.54 -10.65 8.44
N PHE A 29 -4.39 -10.96 7.83
CA PHE A 29 -3.28 -10.02 7.65
C PHE A 29 -2.92 -9.92 6.17
N VAL A 30 -2.84 -8.70 5.69
CA VAL A 30 -2.48 -8.40 4.30
C VAL A 30 -1.27 -7.45 4.30
N PHE A 31 -0.31 -7.72 3.45
CA PHE A 31 0.87 -6.88 3.25
C PHE A 31 0.91 -6.40 1.80
N CYS A 32 1.09 -5.10 1.61
CA CYS A 32 1.22 -4.48 0.29
C CYS A 32 2.48 -3.61 0.28
N PHE A 33 3.59 -4.19 -0.18
CA PHE A 33 4.90 -3.56 -0.11
C PHE A 33 5.43 -3.24 -1.50
N GLY A 34 5.88 -2.00 -1.71
CA GLY A 34 6.51 -1.56 -2.95
C GLY A 34 5.59 -1.54 -4.17
N VAL A 35 4.28 -1.45 -3.98
CA VAL A 35 3.30 -1.57 -5.07
C VAL A 35 2.58 -0.25 -5.36
N LEU A 36 2.14 0.44 -4.32
CA LEU A 36 1.14 1.50 -4.45
C LEU A 36 1.61 2.66 -5.35
N TYR A 37 2.88 3.04 -5.25
CA TYR A 37 3.44 4.15 -6.04
C TYR A 37 3.67 3.81 -7.52
N HIS A 38 3.45 2.56 -7.93
CA HIS A 38 3.48 2.13 -9.33
C HIS A 38 2.08 2.09 -9.97
N LEU A 39 1.03 2.39 -9.22
CA LEU A 39 -0.33 2.22 -9.68
C LEU A 39 -0.90 3.53 -10.23
N LYS A 40 -1.66 3.41 -11.33
CA LYS A 40 -2.38 4.54 -11.90
C LYS A 40 -3.61 4.93 -11.09
N ASN A 41 -4.22 3.96 -10.41
CA ASN A 41 -5.41 4.16 -9.59
C ASN A 41 -5.20 3.58 -8.18
N PRO A 42 -4.38 4.25 -7.34
CA PRO A 42 -4.08 3.73 -6.01
C PRO A 42 -5.32 3.65 -5.10
N TYR A 43 -6.30 4.53 -5.26
CA TYR A 43 -7.50 4.50 -4.43
C TYR A 43 -8.32 3.23 -4.68
N LEU A 44 -8.50 2.82 -5.93
CA LEU A 44 -9.17 1.55 -6.25
C LEU A 44 -8.42 0.36 -5.65
N ALA A 45 -7.09 0.39 -5.69
CA ALA A 45 -6.27 -0.64 -5.05
C ALA A 45 -6.52 -0.70 -3.54
N LEU A 46 -6.60 0.45 -2.86
CA LEU A 46 -6.89 0.52 -1.41
C LEU A 46 -8.27 -0.03 -1.09
N GLU A 47 -9.27 0.26 -1.92
CA GLU A 47 -10.62 -0.30 -1.76
C GLU A 47 -10.61 -1.82 -1.89
N ASN A 48 -9.89 -2.35 -2.87
CA ASN A 48 -9.77 -3.79 -3.07
C ASN A 48 -8.99 -4.46 -1.93
N LEU A 49 -7.92 -3.84 -1.46
CA LEU A 49 -7.18 -4.32 -0.29
C LEU A 49 -8.06 -4.34 0.97
N TYR A 50 -8.91 -3.34 1.15
CA TYR A 50 -9.90 -3.35 2.23
C TYR A 50 -10.83 -4.56 2.16
N LYS A 51 -11.34 -4.88 0.96
CA LYS A 51 -12.27 -5.99 0.76
C LYS A 51 -11.66 -7.34 1.12
N VAL A 52 -10.39 -7.56 0.81
CA VAL A 52 -9.71 -8.84 1.09
C VAL A 52 -9.09 -8.92 2.47
N THR A 53 -9.11 -7.85 3.24
CA THR A 53 -8.56 -7.79 4.60
C THR A 53 -9.65 -8.06 5.62
N ASN A 54 -9.44 -9.01 6.53
CA ASN A 54 -10.32 -9.22 7.69
C ASN A 54 -9.94 -8.33 8.88
N GLU A 55 -8.64 -8.24 9.19
CA GLU A 55 -8.18 -7.55 10.41
C GLU A 55 -7.23 -6.39 10.10
N THR A 56 -6.06 -6.69 9.56
CA THR A 56 -4.97 -5.72 9.46
C THR A 56 -4.33 -5.72 8.08
N LEU A 57 -4.18 -4.52 7.52
CA LEU A 57 -3.40 -4.25 6.32
C LEU A 57 -2.16 -3.44 6.71
N ILE A 58 -0.99 -3.87 6.23
CA ILE A 58 0.23 -3.08 6.34
C ILE A 58 0.70 -2.71 4.94
N ILE A 59 0.91 -1.42 4.73
CA ILE A 59 1.38 -0.87 3.45
C ILE A 59 2.76 -0.27 3.64
N GLU A 60 3.68 -0.61 2.74
CA GLU A 60 4.94 0.09 2.56
C GLU A 60 4.95 0.70 1.17
N THR A 61 5.29 1.98 1.05
CA THR A 61 5.29 2.69 -0.23
C THR A 61 6.22 3.90 -0.18
N GLN A 62 6.55 4.39 -1.37
CA GLN A 62 7.17 5.70 -1.52
C GLN A 62 6.10 6.77 -1.61
N GLY A 63 6.39 7.90 -1.00
CA GLY A 63 5.49 9.04 -1.00
C GLY A 63 6.24 10.37 -1.03
N ILE A 64 5.55 11.41 -0.63
CA ILE A 64 6.07 12.77 -0.50
C ILE A 64 5.96 13.25 0.94
N LYS A 65 6.72 14.29 1.25
CA LYS A 65 6.72 14.91 2.58
C LYS A 65 5.34 15.47 2.92
N ASN A 66 4.92 15.29 4.19
CA ASN A 66 3.70 15.90 4.69
C ASN A 66 3.77 17.43 4.66
N ASP A 67 2.63 18.03 4.40
CA ASP A 67 2.40 19.46 4.46
C ASP A 67 1.15 19.70 5.32
N LYS A 68 0.77 20.95 5.54
CA LYS A 68 -0.47 21.32 6.26
C LYS A 68 -1.74 20.83 5.56
N TYR A 69 -1.67 20.54 4.28
CA TYR A 69 -2.76 19.94 3.50
C TYR A 69 -2.46 18.49 3.17
N LEU A 70 -3.51 17.70 2.97
CA LEU A 70 -3.37 16.39 2.35
C LEU A 70 -2.90 16.59 0.93
N ASN A 71 -1.79 15.99 0.56
CA ASN A 71 -1.19 16.26 -0.75
C ASN A 71 -0.68 14.99 -1.44
N ALA A 72 -0.64 15.11 -2.76
CA ALA A 72 -0.07 14.12 -3.65
C ALA A 72 0.59 14.86 -4.81
N ARG A 73 1.59 14.23 -5.42
CA ARG A 73 2.27 14.77 -6.59
C ARG A 73 2.54 13.69 -7.62
N VAL A 74 2.51 14.10 -8.88
CA VAL A 74 3.02 13.25 -9.96
C VAL A 74 4.54 13.36 -9.98
N TYR A 75 5.20 12.22 -9.94
CA TYR A 75 6.64 12.16 -10.02
C TYR A 75 7.06 12.19 -11.51
N GLU A 76 7.86 13.17 -11.89
CA GLU A 76 8.22 13.37 -13.29
C GLU A 76 9.03 12.21 -13.89
N GLY A 77 9.78 11.49 -13.06
CA GLY A 77 10.61 10.39 -13.51
C GLY A 77 9.83 9.19 -14.08
N ASP A 78 8.62 8.93 -13.57
CA ASP A 78 7.81 7.78 -14.00
C ASP A 78 6.34 8.13 -14.28
N GLY A 79 5.90 9.34 -13.98
CA GLY A 79 4.53 9.78 -14.21
C GLY A 79 3.50 9.23 -13.22
N PHE A 80 3.91 8.52 -12.18
CA PHE A 80 3.00 7.98 -11.18
C PHE A 80 2.81 8.93 -10.00
N ILE A 81 1.66 8.77 -9.33
CA ILE A 81 1.28 9.61 -8.20
C ILE A 81 1.89 9.08 -6.91
N ARG A 82 2.47 10.00 -6.13
CA ARG A 82 2.91 9.72 -4.77
C ARG A 82 2.15 10.61 -3.80
N HIS A 83 1.64 9.99 -2.76
CA HIS A 83 0.89 10.67 -1.70
C HIS A 83 1.77 10.92 -0.47
N SER A 84 1.43 11.94 0.31
CA SER A 84 1.96 12.06 1.67
C SER A 84 1.37 10.97 2.59
N SER A 85 2.03 10.69 3.71
CA SER A 85 1.51 9.70 4.66
C SER A 85 0.15 10.09 5.23
N ASN A 86 -0.08 11.38 5.50
CA ASN A 86 -1.38 11.88 5.96
C ASN A 86 -2.47 11.69 4.90
N SER A 87 -2.13 11.93 3.62
CA SER A 87 -3.07 11.69 2.52
C SER A 87 -3.43 10.21 2.41
N LEU A 88 -2.45 9.32 2.48
CA LEU A 88 -2.69 7.87 2.44
C LEU A 88 -3.53 7.39 3.62
N ALA A 89 -3.24 7.89 4.83
CA ALA A 89 -4.03 7.57 6.02
C ALA A 89 -5.50 7.98 5.83
N TYR A 90 -5.73 9.15 5.27
CA TYR A 90 -7.08 9.63 4.97
C TYR A 90 -7.79 8.72 3.95
N LEU A 91 -7.10 8.36 2.86
CA LEU A 91 -7.65 7.49 1.83
C LEU A 91 -7.97 6.08 2.36
N LEU A 92 -7.14 5.55 3.26
CA LEU A 92 -7.40 4.26 3.91
C LEU A 92 -8.67 4.32 4.77
N LYS A 93 -8.88 5.41 5.51
CA LYS A 93 -10.12 5.61 6.26
C LYS A 93 -11.33 5.72 5.34
N MET A 94 -11.20 6.42 4.23
CA MET A 94 -12.27 6.51 3.23
C MET A 94 -12.57 5.15 2.59
N ALA A 95 -11.56 4.29 2.43
CA ALA A 95 -11.76 2.93 1.93
C ALA A 95 -12.52 2.05 2.93
N GLY A 96 -12.56 2.42 4.22
CA GLY A 96 -13.34 1.76 5.24
C GLY A 96 -12.60 1.36 6.51
N PHE A 97 -11.28 1.48 6.57
CA PHE A 97 -10.52 1.13 7.77
C PHE A 97 -10.85 2.09 8.92
N LYS A 98 -11.09 1.55 10.11
CA LYS A 98 -11.48 2.32 11.28
C LYS A 98 -10.31 3.03 11.95
N LYS A 99 -9.14 2.38 11.95
CA LYS A 99 -7.93 2.90 12.56
C LYS A 99 -6.76 2.81 11.60
N VAL A 100 -6.03 3.90 11.44
CA VAL A 100 -4.82 3.95 10.63
C VAL A 100 -3.70 4.58 11.44
N ASP A 101 -2.60 3.86 11.58
CA ASP A 101 -1.39 4.34 12.26
C ASP A 101 -0.27 4.52 11.23
N ILE A 102 0.42 5.65 11.31
CA ILE A 102 1.63 5.91 10.53
C ILE A 102 2.80 5.35 11.33
N LEU A 103 3.38 4.24 10.85
CA LEU A 103 4.49 3.57 11.54
C LEU A 103 5.84 4.13 11.14
N LEU A 104 5.97 4.61 9.91
CA LEU A 104 7.16 5.23 9.39
C LEU A 104 6.81 6.34 8.42
N ASP A 105 7.49 7.47 8.54
CA ASP A 105 7.42 8.60 7.63
C ASP A 105 8.81 9.22 7.59
N ALA A 106 9.67 8.67 6.73
CA ALA A 106 11.09 9.01 6.67
C ALA A 106 11.43 9.68 5.34
N TYR A 107 11.62 10.99 5.39
CA TYR A 107 12.01 11.78 4.22
C TYR A 107 13.51 11.67 3.94
N ALA A 108 13.84 11.34 2.70
CA ALA A 108 15.22 11.28 2.19
C ALA A 108 15.49 12.50 1.28
N PRO A 109 16.16 13.54 1.77
CA PRO A 109 16.35 14.79 1.01
C PRO A 109 17.10 14.60 -0.31
N SER A 110 18.07 13.70 -0.34
CA SER A 110 18.87 13.42 -1.55
C SER A 110 18.05 12.85 -2.70
N MET A 111 16.96 12.15 -2.40
CA MET A 111 16.06 11.53 -3.38
C MET A 111 14.73 12.27 -3.50
N GLN A 112 14.44 13.19 -2.60
CA GLN A 112 13.14 13.87 -2.47
C GLN A 112 11.97 12.90 -2.37
N ILE A 113 12.19 11.78 -1.71
CA ILE A 113 11.21 10.70 -1.52
C ILE A 113 11.02 10.46 -0.03
N THR A 114 9.79 10.20 0.38
CA THR A 114 9.45 9.76 1.73
C THR A 114 9.17 8.27 1.72
N ASN A 115 9.84 7.51 2.57
CA ASN A 115 9.49 6.11 2.82
C ASN A 115 8.39 6.07 3.87
N ILE A 116 7.30 5.39 3.55
CA ILE A 116 6.08 5.39 4.35
C ILE A 116 5.69 3.96 4.67
N ILE A 117 5.38 3.69 5.95
CA ILE A 117 4.74 2.45 6.39
C ILE A 117 3.50 2.83 7.19
N LEU A 118 2.37 2.25 6.81
CA LEU A 118 1.08 2.45 7.44
C LEU A 118 0.51 1.11 7.89
N LYS A 119 -0.16 1.13 9.04
CA LYS A 119 -0.95 0.01 9.54
C LYS A 119 -2.41 0.43 9.60
N ALA A 120 -3.27 -0.32 8.91
CA ALA A 120 -4.70 -0.06 8.88
C ALA A 120 -5.47 -1.24 9.47
N ASN A 121 -6.37 -0.98 10.40
CA ASN A 121 -7.21 -1.98 11.06
C ASN A 121 -8.66 -1.80 10.65
N LYS A 122 -9.26 -2.92 10.34
CA LYS A 122 -10.66 -3.01 9.93
C LYS A 122 -11.64 -2.92 11.09
#